data_8922dd0be85781b11272cdf26f0e5526
#
_entry.id   8922dd0be85781b11272cdf26f0e5526
#
_cell.length_a   1.000
_cell.length_b   1.000
_cell.length_c   1.000
_cell.angle_alpha   90.00
_cell.angle_beta   90.00
_cell.angle_gamma   90.00
#
_symmetry.space_group_name_H-M   'P 1'
#
loop_
_entity.id
_entity.type
_entity.pdbx_description
1 polymer ?
#
loop_
_entity_poly.entity_id
_entity_poly.type
_entity_poly.pdbx_seq_one_letter_code
_entity_poly.pdbx_strand_id
1 'polypeptide(L)'
;MPTEITTVNFEQHLRLHIDICILVMADENDELTQQHQELIIRIITEHLTEEDFLTSEQDQVKATTFITNYLNDFQQFIQITRGLPENIREE
;
A
#
# COMPACT_ATOMS: atom_id res chain seq x y z
N MET A 1 16.14 -1.03 25.95
CA MET A 1 14.92 -0.40 25.47
C MET A 1 14.17 -1.34 24.56
N PRO A 2 13.01 -1.71 24.94
CA PRO A 2 12.26 -2.63 24.08
C PRO A 2 11.92 -1.96 22.75
N THR A 3 11.99 -2.74 21.73
CA THR A 3 11.67 -2.26 20.40
C THR A 3 10.37 -2.89 19.97
N GLU A 4 9.34 -2.60 20.72
CA GLU A 4 8.04 -3.14 20.37
C GLU A 4 7.53 -2.46 19.11
N ILE A 5 7.00 -3.27 18.21
CA ILE A 5 6.37 -2.75 17.02
C ILE A 5 4.94 -2.40 17.38
N THR A 6 4.67 -1.11 17.48
CA THR A 6 3.32 -0.65 17.74
C THR A 6 2.50 -0.73 16.45
N THR A 7 1.19 -0.64 16.61
CA THR A 7 0.32 -0.63 15.43
C THR A 7 0.69 0.50 14.48
N VAL A 8 1.02 1.65 15.02
CA VAL A 8 1.38 2.80 14.19
C VAL A 8 2.65 2.51 13.40
N ASN A 9 3.68 1.97 14.07
CA ASN A 9 4.93 1.67 13.39
C ASN A 9 4.73 0.58 12.34
N PHE A 10 3.89 -0.40 12.64
CA PHE A 10 3.61 -1.48 11.71
C PHE A 10 2.98 -0.91 10.44
N GLU A 11 1.98 -0.06 10.59
CA GLU A 11 1.30 0.51 9.45
C GLU A 11 2.19 1.46 8.67
N GLN A 12 3.00 2.26 9.37
CA GLN A 12 3.90 3.18 8.68
C GLN A 12 4.93 2.43 7.84
N HIS A 13 5.43 1.33 8.37
CA HIS A 13 6.38 0.51 7.63
C HIS A 13 5.74 -0.05 6.36
N LEU A 14 4.52 -0.55 6.49
CA LEU A 14 3.80 -1.06 5.33
C LEU A 14 3.53 0.05 4.31
N ARG A 15 3.12 1.22 4.78
CA ARG A 15 2.82 2.32 3.88
C ARG A 15 4.03 2.73 3.08
N LEU A 16 5.19 2.75 3.70
CA LEU A 16 6.41 3.09 3.00
C LEU A 16 6.65 2.14 1.84
N HIS A 17 6.54 0.85 2.09
CA HIS A 17 6.73 -0.14 1.04
C HIS A 17 5.67 -0.03 -0.04
N ILE A 18 4.43 0.21 0.37
CA ILE A 18 3.35 0.36 -0.61
C ILE A 18 3.60 1.57 -1.50
N ASP A 19 3.99 2.69 -0.91
CA ASP A 19 4.24 3.91 -1.67
C ASP A 19 5.35 3.71 -2.69
N ILE A 20 6.41 3.01 -2.29
CA ILE A 20 7.50 2.73 -3.20
C ILE A 20 7.01 1.85 -4.36
N CYS A 21 6.22 0.83 -4.05
CA CYS A 21 5.70 -0.05 -5.10
C CYS A 21 4.78 0.70 -6.05
N ILE A 22 3.97 1.60 -5.52
CA ILE A 22 3.10 2.40 -6.38
C ILE A 22 3.93 3.26 -7.32
N LEU A 23 4.97 3.89 -6.81
CA LEU A 23 5.84 4.71 -7.64
C LEU A 23 6.46 3.92 -8.77
N VAL A 24 6.81 2.67 -8.51
CA VAL A 24 7.47 1.85 -9.51
C VAL A 24 6.48 1.27 -10.51
N MET A 25 5.29 0.90 -10.06
CA MET A 25 4.38 0.10 -10.87
C MET A 25 3.23 0.89 -11.49
N ALA A 26 2.86 2.04 -10.91
CA ALA A 26 1.76 2.81 -11.46
C ALA A 26 2.16 3.38 -12.82
N ASP A 27 1.20 3.43 -13.73
CA ASP A 27 1.46 3.97 -15.05
C ASP A 27 1.40 5.50 -15.02
N GLU A 28 1.44 6.10 -16.21
CA GLU A 28 1.46 7.56 -16.33
C GLU A 28 0.22 8.19 -15.73
N ASN A 29 -0.86 7.44 -15.63
CA ASN A 29 -2.12 7.92 -15.10
C ASN A 29 -2.31 7.54 -13.64
N ASP A 30 -1.27 7.02 -12.99
CA ASP A 30 -1.31 6.56 -11.60
C ASP A 30 -2.32 5.44 -11.40
N GLU A 31 -2.52 4.62 -12.44
CA GLU A 31 -3.43 3.50 -12.35
C GLU A 31 -2.69 2.21 -12.09
N LEU A 32 -3.29 1.40 -11.23
CA LEU A 32 -2.77 0.07 -10.92
C LEU A 32 -3.79 -0.96 -11.40
N THR A 33 -3.32 -1.91 -12.21
CA THR A 33 -4.19 -3.03 -12.59
C THR A 33 -4.35 -3.95 -11.40
N GLN A 34 -5.33 -4.85 -11.49
CA GLN A 34 -5.51 -5.83 -10.44
C GLN A 34 -4.26 -6.71 -10.28
N GLN A 35 -3.61 -7.03 -11.38
CA GLN A 35 -2.38 -7.79 -11.33
C GLN A 35 -1.29 -7.04 -10.57
N HIS A 36 -1.19 -5.75 -10.81
CA HIS A 36 -0.22 -4.93 -10.07
C HIS A 36 -0.52 -4.93 -8.58
N GLN A 37 -1.79 -4.83 -8.22
CA GLN A 37 -2.15 -4.83 -6.81
C GLN A 37 -1.79 -6.14 -6.15
N GLU A 38 -2.09 -7.25 -6.80
CA GLU A 38 -1.76 -8.56 -6.27
C GLU A 38 -0.25 -8.75 -6.14
N LEU A 39 0.48 -8.24 -7.11
CA LEU A 39 1.93 -8.33 -7.08
C LEU A 39 2.51 -7.51 -5.94
N ILE A 40 1.97 -6.33 -5.71
CA ILE A 40 2.41 -5.48 -4.61
C ILE A 40 2.21 -6.20 -3.28
N ILE A 41 1.04 -6.78 -3.07
CA ILE A 41 0.76 -7.50 -1.85
C ILE A 41 1.77 -8.62 -1.66
N ARG A 42 2.01 -9.38 -2.70
CA ARG A 42 2.91 -10.51 -2.64
C ARG A 42 4.35 -10.08 -2.36
N ILE A 43 4.82 -9.08 -3.08
CA ILE A 43 6.19 -8.62 -2.91
C ILE A 43 6.41 -8.13 -1.48
N ILE A 44 5.49 -7.33 -0.98
CA ILE A 44 5.66 -6.75 0.35
C ILE A 44 5.59 -7.83 1.42
N THR A 45 4.62 -8.74 1.32
CA THR A 45 4.48 -9.77 2.35
C THR A 45 5.68 -10.71 2.33
N GLU A 46 6.18 -11.06 1.15
CA GLU A 46 7.36 -11.94 1.08
C GLU A 46 8.60 -11.24 1.62
N HIS A 47 8.78 -9.99 1.26
CA HIS A 47 9.94 -9.23 1.70
C HIS A 47 9.95 -9.08 3.22
N LEU A 48 8.82 -8.70 3.79
CA LEU A 48 8.75 -8.49 5.23
C LEU A 48 8.83 -9.80 5.99
N THR A 49 8.37 -10.88 5.41
CA THR A 49 8.53 -12.19 6.03
C THR A 49 10.01 -12.57 6.08
N GLU A 50 10.73 -12.29 5.02
CA GLU A 50 12.18 -12.58 4.99
C GLU A 50 12.95 -11.74 6.01
N GLU A 51 12.46 -10.54 6.29
CA GLU A 51 13.10 -9.67 7.26
C GLU A 51 12.64 -9.93 8.69
N ASP A 52 11.84 -10.99 8.88
CA ASP A 52 11.31 -11.32 10.20
C ASP A 52 10.41 -10.23 10.77
N PHE A 53 9.90 -9.37 9.93
CA PHE A 53 8.94 -8.36 10.36
C PHE A 53 7.55 -8.97 10.51
N LEU A 54 7.18 -9.89 9.62
CA LEU A 54 5.95 -10.65 9.73
C LEU A 54 6.30 -12.03 10.24
N THR A 55 6.03 -12.28 11.51
CA THR A 55 6.52 -13.49 12.16
C THR A 55 5.42 -14.53 12.42
N SER A 56 4.17 -14.21 12.10
CA SER A 56 3.08 -15.13 12.33
C SER A 56 2.07 -15.00 11.20
N GLU A 57 1.17 -15.99 11.10
CA GLU A 57 0.10 -15.92 10.13
C GLU A 57 -0.78 -14.70 10.36
N GLN A 58 -1.00 -14.36 11.64
CA GLN A 58 -1.81 -13.19 11.94
C GLN A 58 -1.18 -11.92 11.43
N ASP A 59 0.15 -11.83 11.56
CA ASP A 59 0.86 -10.66 11.03
C ASP A 59 0.69 -10.58 9.53
N GLN A 60 0.77 -11.72 8.84
CA GLN A 60 0.63 -11.74 7.40
C GLN A 60 -0.79 -11.34 6.98
N VAL A 61 -1.80 -11.80 7.71
CA VAL A 61 -3.17 -11.43 7.42
C VAL A 61 -3.37 -9.93 7.64
N LYS A 62 -2.84 -9.41 8.73
CA LYS A 62 -2.95 -7.98 8.99
C LYS A 62 -2.29 -7.16 7.89
N ALA A 63 -1.10 -7.57 7.47
CA ALA A 63 -0.39 -6.86 6.43
C ALA A 63 -1.18 -6.90 5.12
N THR A 64 -1.66 -8.06 4.74
CA THR A 64 -2.42 -8.21 3.50
C THR A 64 -3.68 -7.34 3.53
N THR A 65 -4.39 -7.35 4.65
CA THR A 65 -5.61 -6.57 4.79
C THR A 65 -5.29 -5.08 4.68
N PHE A 66 -4.24 -4.64 5.37
CA PHE A 66 -3.86 -3.23 5.32
C PHE A 66 -3.48 -2.81 3.91
N ILE A 67 -2.67 -3.62 3.24
CA ILE A 67 -2.21 -3.29 1.89
C ILE A 67 -3.41 -3.22 0.94
N THR A 68 -4.31 -4.19 1.03
CA THR A 68 -5.48 -4.23 0.18
C THR A 68 -6.33 -2.98 0.37
N ASN A 69 -6.58 -2.60 1.62
CA ASN A 69 -7.39 -1.43 1.90
C ASN A 69 -6.71 -0.16 1.42
N TYR A 70 -5.40 -0.07 1.62
CA TYR A 70 -4.63 1.10 1.18
C TYR A 70 -4.71 1.26 -0.33
N LEU A 71 -4.55 0.17 -1.06
CA LEU A 71 -4.59 0.23 -2.52
C LEU A 71 -5.99 0.58 -3.02
N ASN A 72 -7.02 0.06 -2.37
CA ASN A 72 -8.38 0.43 -2.73
C ASN A 72 -8.64 1.91 -2.50
N ASP A 73 -8.18 2.43 -1.36
CA ASP A 73 -8.34 3.85 -1.06
C ASP A 73 -7.58 4.70 -2.07
N PHE A 74 -6.39 4.28 -2.43
CA PHE A 74 -5.59 4.99 -3.42
C PHE A 74 -6.33 5.07 -4.76
N GLN A 75 -6.90 3.97 -5.19
CA GLN A 75 -7.61 3.95 -6.46
C GLN A 75 -8.87 4.80 -6.44
N GLN A 76 -9.58 4.77 -5.31
CA GLN A 76 -10.75 5.62 -5.17
C GLN A 76 -10.35 7.08 -5.22
N PHE A 77 -9.25 7.43 -4.56
CA PHE A 77 -8.75 8.80 -4.58
C PHE A 77 -8.43 9.24 -6.00
N ILE A 78 -7.78 8.39 -6.77
CA ILE A 78 -7.44 8.72 -8.15
C ILE A 78 -8.70 8.92 -8.99
N GLN A 79 -9.70 8.05 -8.82
CA GLN A 79 -10.95 8.17 -9.57
C GLN A 79 -11.68 9.47 -9.21
N ILE A 80 -11.72 9.79 -7.94
CA ILE A 80 -12.39 11.02 -7.50
C ILE A 80 -11.66 12.23 -8.07
N THR A 81 -10.33 12.22 -8.01
CA THR A 81 -9.55 13.33 -8.52
C THR A 81 -9.79 13.55 -10.01
N ARG A 82 -9.88 12.45 -10.77
CA ARG A 82 -10.11 12.56 -12.20
C ARG A 82 -11.51 13.05 -12.52
N GLY A 83 -12.46 12.77 -11.63
CA GLY A 83 -13.82 13.20 -11.84
C GLY A 83 -14.10 14.65 -11.48
N LEU A 84 -13.12 15.34 -10.88
CA LEU A 84 -13.30 16.72 -10.49
C LEU A 84 -13.26 17.66 -11.69
N PRO A 85 -14.08 18.70 -11.68
CA PRO A 85 -13.98 19.72 -12.74
C PRO A 85 -12.60 20.37 -12.76
N GLU A 86 -12.18 20.77 -13.93
CA GLU A 86 -10.85 21.35 -14.08
C GLU A 86 -10.66 22.59 -13.25
N ASN A 87 -11.69 23.43 -13.17
CA ASN A 87 -11.56 24.68 -12.43
C ASN A 87 -11.34 24.45 -10.95
N ILE A 88 -11.77 23.32 -10.42
CA ILE A 88 -11.50 22.99 -9.02
C ILE A 88 -10.08 22.49 -8.86
N ARG A 89 -9.59 21.80 -9.87
CA ARG A 89 -8.25 21.18 -9.79
C ARG A 89 -7.13 22.16 -9.99
N GLU A 90 -7.42 23.31 -10.53
CA GLU A 90 -6.40 24.30 -10.82
C GLU A 90 -5.97 25.09 -9.60
N GLU A 91 -6.56 24.81 -8.46
CA GLU A 91 -6.15 25.48 -7.25
C GLU A 91 -4.75 25.07 -6.83
#